data_38cd9f2a8ff860d9e57ca6500d60157a
#
_entry.id   38cd9f2a8ff860d9e57ca6500d60157a
#
_cell.length_a   1.000
_cell.length_b   1.000
_cell.length_c   1.000
_cell.angle_alpha   90.00
_cell.angle_beta   90.00
_cell.angle_gamma   90.00
#
_symmetry.space_group_name_H-M   'P 1'
#
loop_
_entity.id
_entity.type
_entity.pdbx_description
1 polymer ?
#
loop_
_entity_poly.entity_id
_entity_poly.type
_entity_poly.pdbx_seq_one_letter_code
_entity_poly.pdbx_strand_id
1 'polypeptide(L)'
;MATTLYRLPVVIRHVDVDRSGRWLAAGWRDFLRAPRVSLIYGGAFTAISVVIAYALVASGLGSLVLPLGGGFVLLAPILVVGLYDVSRRLEQNSDVSLADVFGAYRDNISQLSAMGIVLLILWFVWVLSLIHI
;
A
#
# COMPACT_ATOMS: atom_id res chain seq x y z
N MET A 1 33.60 -27.87 15.72
CA MET A 1 32.31 -27.77 14.93
C MET A 1 32.39 -26.52 14.08
N ALA A 2 32.67 -26.66 12.80
CA ALA A 2 32.79 -25.55 11.87
C ALA A 2 31.38 -25.22 11.34
N THR A 3 30.87 -24.05 11.68
CA THR A 3 29.61 -23.53 11.18
C THR A 3 29.78 -23.12 9.73
N THR A 4 29.34 -23.95 8.81
CA THR A 4 29.34 -23.65 7.37
C THR A 4 28.31 -22.58 7.13
N LEU A 5 28.75 -21.31 7.10
CA LEU A 5 27.92 -20.20 6.64
C LEU A 5 27.58 -20.44 5.17
N TYR A 6 26.38 -20.86 4.90
CA TYR A 6 25.82 -20.93 3.55
C TYR A 6 25.83 -19.51 2.96
N ARG A 7 26.87 -19.18 2.22
CA ARG A 7 26.89 -17.96 1.40
C ARG A 7 25.96 -18.20 0.21
N LEU A 8 24.74 -17.76 0.33
CA LEU A 8 23.86 -17.66 -0.84
C LEU A 8 24.55 -16.73 -1.85
N PRO A 9 24.76 -17.16 -3.10
CA PRO A 9 25.34 -16.29 -4.12
C PRO A 9 24.36 -15.14 -4.37
N VAL A 10 24.67 -13.97 -3.83
CA VAL A 10 23.91 -12.74 -4.12
C VAL A 10 24.28 -12.34 -5.55
N VAL A 11 23.40 -12.65 -6.49
CA VAL A 11 23.53 -12.21 -7.88
C VAL A 11 23.03 -10.77 -7.96
N ILE A 12 23.96 -9.83 -7.98
CA ILE A 12 23.64 -8.41 -8.19
C ILE A 12 23.23 -8.25 -9.67
N ARG A 13 21.95 -7.99 -9.92
CA ARG A 13 21.45 -7.67 -11.26
C ARG A 13 21.50 -6.17 -11.48
N HIS A 14 22.14 -5.75 -12.55
CA HIS A 14 22.05 -4.37 -13.02
C HIS A 14 20.60 -4.02 -13.36
N VAL A 15 20.09 -2.95 -12.80
CA VAL A 15 18.74 -2.44 -13.08
C VAL A 15 18.88 -1.27 -14.04
N ASP A 16 18.47 -1.47 -15.29
CA ASP A 16 18.42 -0.41 -16.29
C ASP A 16 17.37 0.65 -15.90
N VAL A 17 17.63 1.91 -16.25
CA VAL A 17 16.74 3.05 -15.97
C VAL A 17 15.35 2.85 -16.60
N ASP A 18 15.25 2.10 -17.68
CA ASP A 18 14.02 1.74 -18.42
C ASP A 18 13.08 0.79 -17.65
N ARG A 19 13.52 0.22 -16.54
CA ARG A 19 12.70 -0.73 -15.77
C ARG A 19 11.50 -0.08 -15.10
N SER A 20 11.59 1.18 -14.73
CA SER A 20 10.46 1.92 -14.13
C SER A 20 9.26 1.98 -15.08
N GLY A 21 9.51 2.23 -16.37
CA GLY A 21 8.46 2.20 -17.40
C GLY A 21 7.85 0.83 -17.58
N ARG A 22 8.66 -0.24 -17.51
CA ARG A 22 8.17 -1.62 -17.61
C ARG A 22 7.31 -2.02 -16.42
N TRP A 23 7.66 -1.59 -15.20
CA TRP A 23 6.84 -1.84 -14.01
C TRP A 23 5.50 -1.11 -14.08
N LEU A 24 5.50 0.15 -14.54
CA LEU A 24 4.27 0.89 -14.73
C LEU A 24 3.38 0.23 -15.78
N ALA A 25 3.96 -0.21 -16.91
CA ALA A 25 3.24 -0.94 -17.94
C ALA A 25 2.72 -2.30 -17.46
N ALA A 26 3.44 -2.99 -16.58
CA ALA A 26 2.98 -4.22 -15.96
C ALA A 26 1.78 -3.97 -15.05
N GLY A 27 1.85 -2.98 -14.15
CA GLY A 27 0.73 -2.60 -13.29
C GLY A 27 -0.51 -2.17 -14.08
N TRP A 28 -0.32 -1.46 -15.19
CA TRP A 28 -1.42 -1.10 -16.08
C TRP A 28 -2.09 -2.32 -16.71
N ARG A 29 -1.30 -3.32 -17.14
CA ARG A 29 -1.84 -4.59 -17.67
C ARG A 29 -2.62 -5.36 -16.61
N ASP A 30 -2.13 -5.40 -15.37
CA ASP A 30 -2.80 -6.08 -14.26
C ASP A 30 -4.13 -5.38 -13.93
N PHE A 31 -4.15 -4.06 -13.94
CA PHE A 31 -5.37 -3.28 -13.81
C PHE A 31 -6.41 -3.64 -14.90
N LEU A 32 -5.97 -3.75 -16.16
CA LEU A 32 -6.85 -4.10 -17.28
C LEU A 32 -7.31 -5.56 -17.24
N ARG A 33 -6.57 -6.46 -16.59
CA ARG A 33 -6.96 -7.87 -16.42
C ARG A 33 -7.98 -8.08 -15.31
N ALA A 34 -7.90 -7.30 -14.23
CA ALA A 34 -8.83 -7.37 -13.09
C ALA A 34 -9.47 -6.00 -12.77
N PRO A 35 -10.15 -5.35 -13.74
CA PRO A 35 -10.63 -3.99 -13.57
C PRO A 35 -11.70 -3.88 -12.47
N ARG A 36 -12.56 -4.89 -12.33
CA ARG A 36 -13.61 -4.89 -11.30
C ARG A 36 -13.03 -4.85 -9.89
N VAL A 37 -12.06 -5.69 -9.60
CA VAL A 37 -11.41 -5.74 -8.28
C VAL A 37 -10.67 -4.45 -8.00
N SER A 38 -9.88 -3.97 -8.95
CA SER A 38 -9.08 -2.75 -8.82
C SER A 38 -9.96 -1.50 -8.67
N LEU A 39 -11.04 -1.39 -9.45
CA LEU A 39 -11.96 -0.24 -9.38
C LEU A 39 -12.80 -0.24 -8.10
N ILE A 40 -13.29 -1.39 -7.65
CA ILE A 40 -14.07 -1.46 -6.40
C ILE A 40 -13.15 -1.12 -5.22
N TYR A 41 -11.95 -1.69 -5.20
CA TYR A 41 -10.99 -1.44 -4.12
C TYR A 41 -10.53 0.02 -4.11
N GLY A 42 -9.99 0.53 -5.21
CA GLY A 42 -9.55 1.91 -5.34
C GLY A 42 -10.68 2.93 -5.20
N GLY A 43 -11.85 2.62 -5.76
CA GLY A 43 -13.05 3.44 -5.65
C GLY A 43 -13.56 3.55 -4.21
N ALA A 44 -13.55 2.47 -3.45
CA ALA A 44 -13.91 2.48 -2.03
C ALA A 44 -13.01 3.42 -1.22
N PHE A 45 -11.68 3.31 -1.38
CA PHE A 45 -10.74 4.21 -0.70
C PHE A 45 -10.91 5.66 -1.13
N THR A 46 -11.10 5.91 -2.43
CA THR A 46 -11.35 7.26 -2.94
C THR A 46 -12.63 7.85 -2.35
N ALA A 47 -13.73 7.10 -2.36
CA ALA A 47 -14.99 7.54 -1.80
C ALA A 47 -14.88 7.86 -0.30
N ILE A 48 -14.26 6.99 0.48
CA ILE A 48 -14.03 7.21 1.91
C ILE A 48 -13.19 8.48 2.13
N SER A 49 -12.11 8.66 1.38
CA SER A 49 -11.23 9.82 1.49
C SER A 49 -11.96 11.12 1.16
N VAL A 50 -12.77 11.12 0.10
CA VAL A 50 -13.57 12.30 -0.30
C VAL A 50 -14.61 12.64 0.77
N VAL A 51 -15.30 11.63 1.30
CA VAL A 51 -16.31 11.82 2.36
C VAL A 51 -15.68 12.42 3.63
N ILE A 52 -14.54 11.88 4.05
CA ILE A 52 -13.79 12.39 5.22
C ILE A 52 -13.33 13.83 4.98
N ALA A 53 -12.71 14.11 3.85
CA ALA A 53 -12.24 15.45 3.51
C ALA A 53 -13.40 16.47 3.47
N TYR A 54 -14.50 16.10 2.84
CA TYR A 54 -15.71 16.94 2.79
C TYR A 54 -16.27 17.19 4.18
N ALA A 55 -16.41 16.14 5.01
CA ALA A 55 -16.93 16.27 6.37
C ALA A 55 -16.05 17.19 7.23
N LEU A 56 -14.73 17.11 7.12
CA LEU A 56 -13.80 17.99 7.82
C LEU A 56 -13.96 19.46 7.40
N VAL A 57 -14.03 19.71 6.10
CA VAL A 57 -14.22 21.08 5.58
C VAL A 57 -15.57 21.63 6.02
N ALA A 58 -16.65 20.86 5.90
CA ALA A 58 -18.00 21.25 6.30
C ALA A 58 -18.13 21.51 7.80
N SER A 59 -17.33 20.82 8.62
CA SER A 59 -17.30 21.02 10.09
C SER A 59 -16.36 22.14 10.55
N GLY A 60 -15.74 22.88 9.64
CA GLY A 60 -14.75 23.92 9.98
C GLY A 60 -13.37 23.39 10.39
N LEU A 61 -13.13 22.08 10.26
CA LEU A 61 -11.88 21.41 10.60
C LEU A 61 -10.98 21.20 9.37
N GLY A 62 -11.09 22.06 8.37
CA GLY A 62 -10.33 21.94 7.11
C GLY A 62 -8.80 21.88 7.28
N SER A 63 -8.27 22.48 8.35
CA SER A 63 -6.84 22.39 8.70
C SER A 63 -6.34 20.98 8.96
N LEU A 64 -7.23 20.05 9.33
CA LEU A 64 -6.89 18.65 9.57
C LEU A 64 -6.79 17.81 8.28
N VAL A 65 -7.24 18.33 7.15
CA VAL A 65 -7.18 17.61 5.85
C VAL A 65 -5.73 17.28 5.47
N LEU A 66 -4.81 18.21 5.66
CA LEU A 66 -3.39 18.00 5.33
C LEU A 66 -2.73 16.95 6.25
N PRO A 67 -2.83 17.04 7.59
CA PRO A 67 -2.32 16.00 8.49
C PRO A 67 -2.90 14.61 8.20
N LEU A 68 -4.21 14.52 7.97
CA LEU A 68 -4.86 13.25 7.66
C LEU A 68 -4.45 12.70 6.29
N GLY A 69 -4.30 13.57 5.29
CA GLY A 69 -3.75 13.20 3.97
C GLY A 69 -2.34 12.63 4.08
N GLY A 70 -1.48 13.24 4.88
CA GLY A 70 -0.14 12.73 5.17
C GLY A 70 -0.17 11.36 5.85
N GLY A 71 -1.07 11.15 6.83
CA GLY A 71 -1.30 9.86 7.46
C GLY A 71 -1.75 8.79 6.45
N PHE A 72 -2.63 9.13 5.54
CA PHE A 72 -3.08 8.23 4.48
C PHE A 72 -1.91 7.79 3.57
N VAL A 73 -1.03 8.72 3.19
CA VAL A 73 0.17 8.40 2.39
C VAL A 73 1.11 7.45 3.13
N LEU A 74 1.31 7.65 4.44
CA LEU A 74 2.12 6.75 5.26
C LEU A 74 1.51 5.35 5.39
N LEU A 75 0.18 5.24 5.41
CA LEU A 75 -0.53 3.96 5.46
C LEU A 75 -0.65 3.28 4.08
N ALA A 76 -0.36 3.99 2.99
CA ALA A 76 -0.49 3.47 1.64
C ALA A 76 0.18 2.10 1.42
N PRO A 77 1.40 1.81 1.92
CA PRO A 77 2.02 0.49 1.76
C PRO A 77 1.18 -0.65 2.34
N ILE A 78 0.49 -0.41 3.46
CA ILE A 78 -0.42 -1.40 4.06
C ILE A 78 -1.66 -1.57 3.19
N LEU A 79 -2.24 -0.46 2.75
CA LEU A 79 -3.45 -0.46 1.94
C LEU A 79 -3.25 -1.14 0.57
N VAL A 80 -2.04 -1.11 0.02
CA VAL A 80 -1.75 -1.70 -1.30
C VAL A 80 -1.46 -3.21 -1.24
N VAL A 81 -1.26 -3.80 -0.05
CA VAL A 81 -0.96 -5.24 0.09
C VAL A 81 -1.98 -6.13 -0.62
N GLY A 82 -3.26 -5.80 -0.52
CA GLY A 82 -4.31 -6.54 -1.24
C GLY A 82 -4.14 -6.50 -2.76
N LEU A 83 -3.75 -5.37 -3.33
CA LEU A 83 -3.50 -5.24 -4.76
C LEU A 83 -2.21 -5.96 -5.20
N TYR A 84 -1.20 -6.04 -4.34
CA TYR A 84 0.00 -6.85 -4.61
C TYR A 84 -0.34 -8.35 -4.70
N ASP A 85 -1.23 -8.85 -3.84
CA ASP A 85 -1.67 -10.25 -3.93
C ASP A 85 -2.48 -10.51 -5.20
N VAL A 86 -3.33 -9.56 -5.61
CA VAL A 86 -4.04 -9.59 -6.90
C VAL A 86 -3.05 -9.71 -8.07
N SER A 87 -2.06 -8.82 -8.13
CA SER A 87 -1.04 -8.83 -9.19
C SER A 87 -0.27 -10.16 -9.22
N ARG A 88 0.13 -10.67 -8.07
CA ARG A 88 0.82 -11.95 -7.94
C ARG A 88 -0.02 -13.12 -8.46
N ARG A 89 -1.31 -13.15 -8.16
CA ARG A 89 -2.24 -14.19 -8.64
C ARG A 89 -2.44 -14.11 -10.15
N LEU A 90 -2.55 -12.89 -10.70
CA LEU A 90 -2.65 -12.70 -12.14
C LEU A 90 -1.40 -13.19 -12.89
N GLU A 91 -0.21 -13.02 -12.32
CA GLU A 91 1.03 -13.60 -12.87
C GLU A 91 1.01 -15.13 -12.85
N GLN A 92 0.35 -15.74 -11.87
CA GLN A 92 0.18 -17.19 -11.75
C GLN A 92 -1.00 -17.74 -12.56
N ASN A 93 -1.68 -16.90 -13.37
CA ASN A 93 -2.89 -17.22 -14.12
C ASN A 93 -4.02 -17.80 -13.24
N SER A 94 -4.10 -17.36 -11.97
CA SER A 94 -5.15 -17.76 -11.05
C SER A 94 -6.33 -16.78 -11.11
N ASP A 95 -7.53 -17.28 -10.81
CA ASP A 95 -8.71 -16.43 -10.69
C ASP A 95 -8.55 -15.46 -9.51
N VAL A 96 -9.05 -14.25 -9.67
CA VAL A 96 -8.93 -13.17 -8.68
C VAL A 96 -10.32 -12.72 -8.25
N SER A 97 -10.55 -12.71 -6.94
CA SER A 97 -11.78 -12.24 -6.33
C SER A 97 -11.50 -11.16 -5.26
N LEU A 98 -12.53 -10.42 -4.89
CA LEU A 98 -12.43 -9.47 -3.76
C LEU A 98 -12.11 -10.16 -2.43
N ALA A 99 -12.54 -11.42 -2.26
CA ALA A 99 -12.23 -12.19 -1.06
C ALA A 99 -10.71 -12.44 -0.90
N ASP A 100 -9.99 -12.59 -2.00
CA ASP A 100 -8.54 -12.79 -2.00
C ASP A 100 -7.80 -11.54 -1.50
N VAL A 101 -8.28 -10.35 -1.87
CA VAL A 101 -7.74 -9.07 -1.37
C VAL A 101 -7.78 -9.02 0.15
N PHE A 102 -8.91 -9.42 0.75
CA PHE A 102 -9.05 -9.45 2.22
C PHE A 102 -8.28 -10.62 2.85
N GLY A 103 -8.14 -11.75 2.15
CA GLY A 103 -7.34 -12.90 2.57
C GLY A 103 -5.88 -12.51 2.81
N ALA A 104 -5.28 -11.73 1.92
CA ALA A 104 -3.90 -11.27 2.02
C ALA A 104 -3.61 -10.50 3.33
N TYR A 105 -4.59 -9.75 3.83
CA TYR A 105 -4.47 -9.06 5.12
C TYR A 105 -4.51 -10.03 6.29
N ARG A 106 -5.40 -11.02 6.24
CA ARG A 106 -5.57 -12.00 7.30
C ARG A 106 -4.33 -12.86 7.49
N ASP A 107 -3.70 -13.26 6.40
CA ASP A 107 -2.53 -14.14 6.41
C ASP A 107 -1.27 -13.43 6.95
N ASN A 108 -1.21 -12.11 6.85
CA ASN A 108 -0.06 -11.30 7.25
C ASN A 108 -0.38 -10.30 8.38
N ILE A 109 -1.43 -10.53 9.15
CA ILE A 109 -1.96 -9.55 10.10
C ILE A 109 -0.93 -9.11 11.15
N SER A 110 -0.08 -9.99 11.64
CA SER A 110 0.92 -9.66 12.65
C SER A 110 2.00 -8.72 12.12
N GLN A 111 2.48 -8.98 10.90
CA GLN A 111 3.51 -8.15 10.25
C GLN A 111 2.93 -6.79 9.84
N LEU A 112 1.72 -6.78 9.29
CA LEU A 112 1.02 -5.56 8.91
C LEU A 112 0.69 -4.70 10.12
N SER A 113 0.28 -5.31 11.24
CA SER A 113 0.01 -4.59 12.49
C SER A 113 1.28 -3.98 13.07
N ALA A 114 2.39 -4.71 13.09
CA ALA A 114 3.67 -4.19 13.57
C ALA A 114 4.14 -3.00 12.71
N MET A 115 4.06 -3.12 11.38
CA MET A 115 4.38 -2.02 10.47
C MET A 115 3.42 -0.84 10.66
N GLY A 116 2.12 -1.11 10.84
CA GLY A 116 1.10 -0.10 11.08
C GLY A 116 1.37 0.72 12.35
N ILE A 117 1.79 0.08 13.44
CA ILE A 117 2.14 0.76 14.69
C ILE A 117 3.34 1.69 14.46
N VAL A 118 4.39 1.23 13.78
CA VAL A 118 5.56 2.05 13.47
C VAL A 118 5.18 3.27 12.63
N LEU A 119 4.39 3.07 11.58
CA LEU A 119 3.92 4.16 10.71
C LEU A 119 3.04 5.15 11.47
N LEU A 120 2.20 4.66 12.38
CA LEU A 120 1.33 5.49 13.20
C LEU A 120 2.15 6.36 14.18
N ILE A 121 3.20 5.81 14.79
CA ILE A 121 4.12 6.58 15.63
C ILE A 121 4.83 7.66 14.80
N LEU A 122 5.34 7.31 13.63
CA LEU A 122 5.99 8.27 12.72
C LEU A 122 5.03 9.39 12.30
N TRP A 123 3.77 9.04 12.02
CA TRP A 123 2.75 10.03 11.71
C TRP A 123 2.48 10.99 12.87
N PHE A 124 2.34 10.48 14.09
CA PHE A 124 2.16 11.32 15.28
C PHE A 124 3.35 12.26 15.49
N VAL A 125 4.58 11.75 15.36
CA VAL A 125 5.79 12.59 15.49
C VAL A 125 5.79 13.69 14.41
N TRP A 126 5.41 13.36 13.18
CA TRP A 126 5.31 14.32 12.10
C TRP A 126 4.23 15.39 12.36
N VAL A 127 3.03 14.99 12.76
CA VAL A 127 1.94 15.92 13.11
C VAL A 127 2.32 16.83 14.28
N LEU A 128 2.92 16.28 15.32
CA LEU A 128 3.41 17.07 16.46
C LEU A 128 4.48 18.08 16.03
N SER A 129 5.35 17.69 15.11
CA SER A 129 6.34 18.61 14.52
C SER A 129 5.68 19.78 13.79
N LEU A 130 4.59 19.53 13.05
CA LEU A 130 3.84 20.59 12.38
C LEU A 130 3.14 21.56 13.33
N ILE A 131 2.72 21.08 14.51
CA ILE A 131 2.05 21.93 15.51
C ILE A 131 3.07 22.82 16.24
N HIS A 132 4.35 22.43 16.28
CA HIS A 132 5.41 23.18 16.97
C HIS A 132 6.13 24.21 16.09
N ILE A 133 5.84 24.26 14.79
CA ILE A 133 6.36 25.26 13.85
C ILE A 133 5.38 26.41 13.72
#